data_dcbbd62427c10ab17c7c639682d2139a
#
_entry.id   dcbbd62427c10ab17c7c639682d2139a
#
_cell.length_a   1.000
_cell.length_b   1.000
_cell.length_c   1.000
_cell.angle_alpha   90.00
_cell.angle_beta   90.00
_cell.angle_gamma   90.00
#
_symmetry.space_group_name_H-M   'P 1'
#
loop_
_entity.id
_entity.type
_entity.pdbx_description
1 polymer ?
#
loop_
_entity_poly.entity_id
_entity_poly.type
_entity_poly.pdbx_seq_one_letter_code
_entity_poly.pdbx_strand_id
1 'polypeptide(L)'
;MTDEQHNPWTTLSTRDIYQNPWIKVREDKVLNPKGGEGIYGVVSMKNKAIGIIPIDDEGYTYLIGQYRYPLNEYSWEIPMGGGLVENDLLESAKRELQEETGFTAAKWTNICRLHTSNSVTDEEGFVFLAEELTAGQTAFEETEELHIKRVPLQEAVRMALNNEITDAITVAGILKAAFILGVK
;
A
#
# COMPACT_ATOMS: atom_id res chain seq x y z
N MET A 1 22.29 -14.08 16.05
CA MET A 1 22.09 -13.78 14.62
C MET A 1 23.12 -14.62 13.87
N THR A 2 22.71 -15.41 12.91
CA THR A 2 23.62 -16.17 12.05
C THR A 2 24.42 -15.17 11.20
N ASP A 3 25.64 -15.51 10.80
CA ASP A 3 26.55 -14.67 9.99
C ASP A 3 25.93 -14.20 8.67
N GLU A 4 24.87 -14.87 8.21
CA GLU A 4 24.08 -14.59 6.99
C GLU A 4 23.14 -13.37 7.10
N GLN A 5 22.93 -12.80 8.30
CA GLN A 5 21.99 -11.70 8.55
C GLN A 5 22.65 -10.35 8.85
N HIS A 6 23.98 -10.24 8.67
CA HIS A 6 24.63 -8.95 8.81
C HIS A 6 24.46 -8.10 7.54
N ASN A 7 24.45 -6.79 7.69
CA ASN A 7 24.44 -5.87 6.53
C ASN A 7 25.85 -5.84 5.89
N PRO A 8 26.02 -6.32 4.65
CA PRO A 8 27.34 -6.34 3.99
C PRO A 8 27.71 -5.01 3.34
N TRP A 9 26.83 -4.00 3.38
CA TRP A 9 27.09 -2.67 2.84
C TRP A 9 27.71 -1.76 3.91
N THR A 10 28.64 -0.89 3.49
CA THR A 10 29.20 0.16 4.35
C THR A 10 28.84 1.53 3.77
N THR A 11 28.10 2.34 4.52
CA THR A 11 27.83 3.74 4.14
C THR A 11 29.05 4.60 4.52
N LEU A 12 29.63 5.27 3.54
CA LEU A 12 30.79 6.17 3.71
C LEU A 12 30.33 7.61 4.00
N SER A 13 29.29 8.05 3.29
CA SER A 13 28.68 9.37 3.50
C SER A 13 27.28 9.42 2.91
N THR A 14 26.44 10.31 3.42
CA THR A 14 25.07 10.54 2.98
C THR A 14 24.88 11.99 2.57
N ARG A 15 24.15 12.23 1.47
CA ARG A 15 23.78 13.56 0.99
C ARG A 15 22.29 13.60 0.69
N ASP A 16 21.57 14.58 1.24
CA ASP A 16 20.19 14.86 0.88
C ASP A 16 20.15 15.53 -0.50
N ILE A 17 19.32 15.02 -1.39
CA ILE A 17 19.20 15.46 -2.79
C ILE A 17 17.94 16.28 -3.01
N TYR A 18 16.78 15.79 -2.49
CA TYR A 18 15.47 16.40 -2.67
C TYR A 18 14.54 16.03 -1.52
N GLN A 19 13.67 16.95 -1.16
CA GLN A 19 12.63 16.71 -0.16
C GLN A 19 11.37 17.53 -0.46
N ASN A 20 10.22 16.92 -0.23
CA ASN A 20 8.90 17.58 -0.22
C ASN A 20 8.04 17.03 0.94
N PRO A 21 6.74 17.40 1.08
CA PRO A 21 5.89 16.86 2.15
C PRO A 21 5.77 15.32 2.18
N TRP A 22 5.91 14.63 1.05
CA TRP A 22 5.64 13.19 0.92
C TRP A 22 6.90 12.32 0.89
N ILE A 23 7.97 12.80 0.27
CA ILE A 23 9.20 12.01 0.06
C ILE A 23 10.45 12.78 0.46
N LYS A 24 11.50 12.01 0.77
CA LYS A 24 12.88 12.48 0.87
C LYS A 24 13.77 11.59 0.01
N VAL A 25 14.60 12.18 -0.84
CA VAL A 25 15.59 11.49 -1.65
C VAL A 25 16.98 11.77 -1.11
N ARG A 26 17.76 10.72 -0.84
CA ARG A 26 19.17 10.83 -0.47
C ARG A 26 20.04 9.98 -1.39
N GLU A 27 21.30 10.36 -1.48
CA GLU A 27 22.36 9.60 -2.12
C GLU A 27 23.42 9.22 -1.08
N ASP A 28 23.70 7.94 -0.96
CA ASP A 28 24.74 7.40 -0.09
C ASP A 28 25.96 7.02 -0.94
N LYS A 29 27.17 7.44 -0.56
CA LYS A 29 28.41 6.80 -1.02
C LYS A 29 28.62 5.55 -0.20
N VAL A 30 28.85 4.43 -0.87
CA VAL A 30 28.88 3.12 -0.21
C VAL A 30 30.06 2.28 -0.67
N LEU A 31 30.45 1.33 0.20
CA LEU A 31 31.16 0.15 -0.25
C LEU A 31 30.14 -0.99 -0.42
N ASN A 32 30.16 -1.63 -1.59
CA ASN A 32 29.34 -2.80 -1.87
C ASN A 32 29.86 -4.03 -1.12
N PRO A 33 29.14 -5.16 -1.10
CA PRO A 33 29.54 -6.37 -0.39
C PRO A 33 30.93 -6.95 -0.76
N LYS A 34 31.48 -6.57 -1.93
CA LYS A 34 32.83 -6.97 -2.38
C LYS A 34 33.89 -5.90 -2.12
N GLY A 35 33.54 -4.81 -1.40
CA GLY A 35 34.45 -3.73 -1.05
C GLY A 35 34.63 -2.68 -2.16
N GLY A 36 33.93 -2.78 -3.27
CA GLY A 36 33.96 -1.77 -4.35
C GLY A 36 33.18 -0.51 -3.98
N GLU A 37 33.71 0.66 -4.34
CA GLU A 37 33.02 1.95 -4.17
C GLU A 37 31.84 2.08 -5.14
N GLY A 38 30.75 2.73 -4.67
CA GLY A 38 29.58 3.01 -5.45
C GLY A 38 28.70 4.07 -4.81
N ILE A 39 27.55 4.31 -5.44
CA ILE A 39 26.48 5.16 -4.90
C ILE A 39 25.20 4.36 -4.76
N TYR A 40 24.37 4.72 -3.77
CA TYR A 40 23.05 4.16 -3.56
C TYR A 40 22.03 5.30 -3.41
N GLY A 41 21.07 5.38 -4.34
CA GLY A 41 19.95 6.32 -4.23
C GLY A 41 18.83 5.70 -3.42
N VAL A 42 18.30 6.41 -2.44
CA VAL A 42 17.18 5.96 -1.61
C VAL A 42 16.08 6.99 -1.60
N VAL A 43 14.86 6.54 -1.88
CA VAL A 43 13.64 7.34 -1.72
C VAL A 43 12.95 6.91 -0.42
N SER A 44 12.94 7.79 0.57
CA SER A 44 12.24 7.55 1.84
C SER A 44 10.85 8.14 1.80
N MET A 45 9.85 7.31 2.10
CA MET A 45 8.46 7.73 2.21
C MET A 45 8.18 8.26 3.61
N LYS A 46 7.44 9.38 3.72
CA LYS A 46 7.11 9.99 5.02
C LYS A 46 5.88 9.38 5.67
N ASN A 47 5.09 8.65 4.88
CA ASN A 47 3.89 7.93 5.32
C ASN A 47 4.04 6.44 5.05
N LYS A 48 3.29 5.62 5.79
CA LYS A 48 3.03 4.21 5.47
C LYS A 48 1.88 4.15 4.49
N ALA A 49 1.91 3.23 3.54
CA ALA A 49 0.77 2.95 2.68
C ALA A 49 -0.20 2.01 3.40
N ILE A 50 -1.46 2.40 3.51
CA ILE A 50 -2.50 1.64 4.22
C ILE A 50 -3.59 1.29 3.23
N GLY A 51 -3.67 0.01 2.87
CA GLY A 51 -4.74 -0.53 2.02
C GLY A 51 -5.81 -1.26 2.83
N ILE A 52 -7.04 -1.24 2.36
CA ILE A 52 -8.17 -1.88 2.99
C ILE A 52 -8.87 -2.82 2.00
N ILE A 53 -9.20 -4.03 2.43
CA ILE A 53 -10.10 -4.94 1.73
C ILE A 53 -11.43 -4.94 2.50
N PRO A 54 -12.39 -4.10 2.13
CA PRO A 54 -13.72 -4.17 2.72
C PRO A 54 -14.49 -5.33 2.11
N ILE A 55 -15.08 -6.17 2.97
CA ILE A 55 -15.90 -7.32 2.55
C ILE A 55 -17.28 -7.19 3.17
N ASP A 56 -18.31 -7.14 2.33
CA ASP A 56 -19.70 -7.14 2.77
C ASP A 56 -20.25 -8.55 3.01
N ASP A 57 -21.47 -8.63 3.58
CA ASP A 57 -22.13 -9.89 3.94
C ASP A 57 -22.43 -10.81 2.74
N GLU A 58 -22.38 -10.27 1.51
CA GLU A 58 -22.57 -11.03 0.27
C GLU A 58 -21.23 -11.49 -0.35
N GLY A 59 -20.08 -11.16 0.27
CA GLY A 59 -18.74 -11.52 -0.21
C GLY A 59 -18.21 -10.62 -1.35
N TYR A 60 -18.76 -9.41 -1.46
CA TYR A 60 -18.26 -8.41 -2.39
C TYR A 60 -17.21 -7.53 -1.73
N THR A 61 -16.28 -7.04 -2.53
CA THR A 61 -15.32 -5.99 -2.17
C THR A 61 -15.60 -4.71 -2.96
N TYR A 62 -14.92 -3.64 -2.57
CA TYR A 62 -15.06 -2.33 -3.19
C TYR A 62 -13.71 -1.89 -3.70
N LEU A 63 -13.64 -1.55 -4.99
CA LEU A 63 -12.46 -1.03 -5.65
C LEU A 63 -12.64 0.47 -5.89
N ILE A 64 -11.54 1.19 -5.82
CA ILE A 64 -11.42 2.60 -6.10
C ILE A 64 -10.72 2.77 -7.44
N GLY A 65 -11.38 3.46 -8.37
CA GLY A 65 -10.80 3.81 -9.65
C GLY A 65 -10.32 5.25 -9.65
N GLN A 66 -9.07 5.47 -10.03
CA GLN A 66 -8.47 6.80 -10.12
C GLN A 66 -7.38 6.88 -11.19
N TYR A 67 -7.05 8.10 -11.60
CA TYR A 67 -5.96 8.35 -12.52
C TYR A 67 -4.64 8.53 -11.77
N ARG A 68 -3.67 7.65 -11.97
CA ARG A 68 -2.35 7.73 -11.33
C ARG A 68 -1.40 8.58 -12.16
N TYR A 69 -1.18 9.82 -11.74
CA TYR A 69 -0.33 10.80 -12.42
C TYR A 69 1.06 10.27 -12.80
N PRO A 70 1.82 9.57 -11.91
CA PRO A 70 3.17 9.10 -12.27
C PRO A 70 3.18 8.04 -13.36
N LEU A 71 2.11 7.24 -13.49
CA LEU A 71 1.98 6.17 -14.48
C LEU A 71 1.32 6.67 -15.77
N ASN A 72 0.61 7.81 -15.72
CA ASN A 72 -0.23 8.32 -16.79
C ASN A 72 -1.30 7.29 -17.22
N GLU A 73 -1.88 6.58 -16.24
CA GLU A 73 -2.86 5.50 -16.45
C GLU A 73 -3.99 5.57 -15.43
N TYR A 74 -5.16 5.06 -15.83
CA TYR A 74 -6.26 4.82 -14.91
C TYR A 74 -6.05 3.48 -14.19
N SER A 75 -6.19 3.47 -12.87
CA SER A 75 -5.94 2.30 -12.04
C SER A 75 -7.16 1.93 -11.20
N TRP A 76 -7.44 0.63 -11.10
CA TRP A 76 -8.36 0.08 -10.11
C TRP A 76 -7.55 -0.47 -8.94
N GLU A 77 -7.88 0.00 -7.74
CA GLU A 77 -7.14 -0.29 -6.52
C GLU A 77 -8.12 -0.59 -5.37
N ILE A 78 -7.62 -1.14 -4.28
CA ILE A 78 -8.38 -1.16 -3.03
C ILE A 78 -8.41 0.25 -2.42
N PRO A 79 -9.38 0.60 -1.56
CA PRO A 79 -9.30 1.80 -0.74
C PRO A 79 -7.93 1.89 -0.07
N MET A 80 -7.22 3.03 -0.27
CA MET A 80 -5.84 3.14 0.17
C MET A 80 -5.40 4.58 0.34
N GLY A 81 -4.76 4.87 1.48
CA GLY A 81 -4.15 6.17 1.71
C GLY A 81 -2.92 6.14 2.59
N GLY A 82 -2.49 7.31 3.03
CA GLY A 82 -1.29 7.50 3.82
C GLY A 82 -1.55 7.54 5.32
N GLY A 83 -0.90 6.67 6.08
CA GLY A 83 -0.83 6.79 7.54
C GLY A 83 0.50 7.39 7.98
N LEU A 84 0.49 8.45 8.82
CA LEU A 84 1.73 8.94 9.42
C LEU A 84 2.42 7.82 10.19
N VAL A 85 3.75 7.77 10.10
CA VAL A 85 4.58 6.71 10.74
C VAL A 85 4.33 6.59 12.25
N GLU A 86 3.95 7.68 12.89
CA GLU A 86 3.70 7.77 14.34
C GLU A 86 2.26 7.43 14.74
N ASN A 87 1.33 7.33 13.77
CA ASN A 87 -0.08 7.05 14.03
C ASN A 87 -0.36 5.55 14.13
N ASP A 88 -1.45 5.20 14.81
CA ASP A 88 -1.99 3.86 14.77
C ASP A 88 -2.44 3.53 13.33
N LEU A 89 -1.87 2.47 12.76
CA LEU A 89 -2.16 2.01 11.41
C LEU A 89 -3.65 1.65 11.23
N LEU A 90 -4.28 1.11 12.28
CA LEU A 90 -5.69 0.76 12.24
C LEU A 90 -6.59 2.00 12.20
N GLU A 91 -6.26 3.05 12.96
CA GLU A 91 -7.02 4.29 12.91
C GLU A 91 -6.88 4.98 11.55
N SER A 92 -5.71 4.90 10.93
CA SER A 92 -5.51 5.36 9.56
C SER A 92 -6.36 4.55 8.57
N ALA A 93 -6.40 3.21 8.70
CA ALA A 93 -7.24 2.35 7.85
C ALA A 93 -8.74 2.68 7.99
N LYS A 94 -9.22 2.93 9.20
CA LYS A 94 -10.62 3.32 9.45
C LYS A 94 -10.98 4.64 8.79
N ARG A 95 -10.09 5.62 8.89
CA ARG A 95 -10.27 6.93 8.28
C ARG A 95 -10.35 6.81 6.75
N GLU A 96 -9.39 6.15 6.11
CA GLU A 96 -9.34 5.96 4.66
C GLU A 96 -10.57 5.21 4.13
N LEU A 97 -10.97 4.13 4.81
CA LEU A 97 -12.19 3.40 4.43
C LEU A 97 -13.42 4.32 4.43
N GLN A 98 -13.57 5.14 5.46
CA GLN A 98 -14.72 6.04 5.57
C GLN A 98 -14.65 7.17 4.53
N GLU A 99 -13.49 7.79 4.32
CA GLU A 99 -13.30 8.90 3.38
C GLU A 99 -13.60 8.46 1.94
N GLU A 100 -12.99 7.35 1.49
CA GLU A 100 -13.09 6.90 0.10
C GLU A 100 -14.36 6.10 -0.22
N THR A 101 -14.94 5.38 0.75
CA THR A 101 -16.09 4.50 0.48
C THR A 101 -17.35 4.86 1.25
N GLY A 102 -17.24 5.68 2.28
CA GLY A 102 -18.32 5.97 3.22
C GLY A 102 -18.60 4.83 4.21
N PHE A 103 -17.89 3.71 4.16
CA PHE A 103 -18.10 2.61 5.08
C PHE A 103 -17.32 2.77 6.38
N THR A 104 -17.90 2.25 7.46
CA THR A 104 -17.20 1.84 8.68
C THR A 104 -17.27 0.34 8.83
N ALA A 105 -16.37 -0.27 9.60
CA ALA A 105 -16.35 -1.70 9.85
C ALA A 105 -16.19 -2.00 11.34
N ALA A 106 -16.81 -3.07 11.81
CA ALA A 106 -16.71 -3.49 13.21
C ALA A 106 -15.57 -4.50 13.43
N LYS A 107 -15.17 -5.26 12.40
CA LYS A 107 -14.12 -6.28 12.50
C LYS A 107 -12.96 -5.97 11.58
N TRP A 108 -11.74 -5.97 12.13
CA TRP A 108 -10.51 -5.61 11.45
C TRP A 108 -9.41 -6.65 11.68
N THR A 109 -8.73 -7.01 10.61
CA THR A 109 -7.59 -7.93 10.68
C THR A 109 -6.46 -7.39 9.80
N ASN A 110 -5.29 -7.12 10.38
CA ASN A 110 -4.10 -6.84 9.57
C ASN A 110 -3.64 -8.14 8.90
N ILE A 111 -3.77 -8.20 7.59
CA ILE A 111 -3.50 -9.42 6.82
C ILE A 111 -2.18 -9.37 6.06
N CYS A 112 -1.60 -8.20 5.83
CA CYS A 112 -0.38 -8.09 5.04
C CYS A 112 0.50 -6.94 5.49
N ARG A 113 1.81 -7.19 5.52
CA ARG A 113 2.88 -6.19 5.48
C ARG A 113 3.75 -6.48 4.27
N LEU A 114 4.07 -5.48 3.49
CA LEU A 114 4.88 -5.62 2.28
C LEU A 114 5.76 -4.40 2.03
N HIS A 115 6.75 -4.56 1.16
CA HIS A 115 7.57 -3.50 0.60
C HIS A 115 7.32 -3.43 -0.90
N THR A 116 7.01 -2.26 -1.43
CA THR A 116 6.62 -2.08 -2.84
C THR A 116 7.82 -2.15 -3.78
N SER A 117 8.96 -1.57 -3.39
CA SER A 117 10.19 -1.57 -4.20
C SER A 117 11.43 -1.48 -3.30
N ASN A 118 11.71 -2.57 -2.56
CA ASN A 118 12.74 -2.64 -1.51
C ASN A 118 14.19 -2.46 -1.97
N SER A 119 14.43 -2.26 -3.27
CA SER A 119 15.74 -1.96 -3.83
C SER A 119 16.02 -0.46 -3.96
N VAL A 120 14.99 0.41 -3.86
CA VAL A 120 15.14 1.85 -4.08
C VAL A 120 14.38 2.70 -3.06
N THR A 121 13.33 2.15 -2.43
CA THR A 121 12.52 2.85 -1.43
C THR A 121 12.40 2.04 -0.14
N ASP A 122 12.19 2.74 0.97
CA ASP A 122 11.85 2.16 2.28
C ASP A 122 10.34 2.13 2.53
N GLU A 123 9.52 2.27 1.48
CA GLU A 123 8.08 2.23 1.59
C GLU A 123 7.58 0.92 2.19
N GLU A 124 6.78 1.04 3.23
CA GLU A 124 6.04 -0.06 3.82
C GLU A 124 4.56 0.08 3.54
N GLY A 125 3.96 -1.00 3.05
CA GLY A 125 2.52 -1.14 2.89
C GLY A 125 1.94 -2.10 3.94
N PHE A 126 0.73 -1.78 4.41
CA PHE A 126 -0.07 -2.63 5.28
C PHE A 126 -1.44 -2.80 4.67
N VAL A 127 -2.01 -4.01 4.76
CA VAL A 127 -3.36 -4.27 4.29
C VAL A 127 -4.21 -4.82 5.42
N PHE A 128 -5.38 -4.20 5.60
CA PHE A 128 -6.39 -4.62 6.55
C PHE A 128 -7.59 -5.23 5.83
N LEU A 129 -8.03 -6.38 6.30
CA LEU A 129 -9.35 -6.92 5.99
C LEU A 129 -10.36 -6.25 6.92
N ALA A 130 -11.42 -5.67 6.34
CA ALA A 130 -12.50 -5.00 7.06
C ALA A 130 -13.82 -5.71 6.77
N GLU A 131 -14.45 -6.22 7.82
CA GLU A 131 -15.71 -6.99 7.77
C GLU A 131 -16.75 -6.33 8.67
N GLU A 132 -18.02 -6.75 8.54
CA GLU A 132 -19.15 -6.18 9.30
C GLU A 132 -19.31 -4.68 8.97
N LEU A 133 -19.48 -4.40 7.67
CA LEU A 133 -19.55 -3.05 7.13
C LEU A 133 -20.86 -2.37 7.49
N THR A 134 -20.77 -1.07 7.80
CA THR A 134 -21.93 -0.18 7.97
C THR A 134 -21.78 0.99 7.00
N ALA A 135 -22.81 1.23 6.18
CA ALA A 135 -22.81 2.30 5.20
C ALA A 135 -22.94 3.70 5.86
N GLY A 136 -22.21 4.65 5.33
CA GLY A 136 -22.24 6.07 5.73
C GLY A 136 -22.07 6.96 4.49
N GLN A 137 -21.39 8.09 4.65
CA GLN A 137 -21.12 9.05 3.57
C GLN A 137 -19.63 9.12 3.27
N THR A 138 -19.30 9.25 2.00
CA THR A 138 -17.92 9.51 1.52
C THR A 138 -17.50 10.94 1.84
N ALA A 139 -16.19 11.18 1.98
CA ALA A 139 -15.61 12.49 2.21
C ALA A 139 -14.25 12.59 1.48
N PHE A 140 -14.30 12.59 0.12
CA PHE A 140 -13.11 12.64 -0.72
C PHE A 140 -12.28 13.90 -0.47
N GLU A 141 -10.97 13.77 -0.56
CA GLU A 141 -10.06 14.92 -0.55
C GLU A 141 -10.22 15.78 -1.83
N GLU A 142 -9.89 17.07 -1.76
CA GLU A 142 -10.03 18.02 -2.89
C GLU A 142 -9.23 17.59 -4.14
N THR A 143 -8.16 16.82 -3.94
CA THR A 143 -7.28 16.33 -5.01
C THR A 143 -7.71 15.01 -5.62
N GLU A 144 -8.84 14.45 -5.17
CA GLU A 144 -9.30 13.10 -5.54
C GLU A 144 -10.57 13.15 -6.39
N GLU A 145 -10.50 12.49 -7.55
CA GLU A 145 -11.65 12.15 -8.39
C GLU A 145 -11.75 10.63 -8.42
N LEU A 146 -12.53 10.07 -7.47
CA LEU A 146 -12.60 8.64 -7.23
C LEU A 146 -13.90 8.03 -7.77
N HIS A 147 -13.79 6.83 -8.33
CA HIS A 147 -14.92 6.01 -8.73
C HIS A 147 -14.97 4.74 -7.89
N ILE A 148 -16.09 4.48 -7.24
CA ILE A 148 -16.27 3.27 -6.42
C ILE A 148 -16.92 2.18 -7.28
N LYS A 149 -16.35 0.97 -7.27
CA LYS A 149 -16.87 -0.20 -7.95
C LYS A 149 -17.01 -1.36 -6.99
N ARG A 150 -18.26 -1.81 -6.75
CA ARG A 150 -18.54 -3.03 -5.97
C ARG A 150 -18.43 -4.25 -6.88
N VAL A 151 -17.59 -5.21 -6.53
CA VAL A 151 -17.38 -6.46 -7.29
C VAL A 151 -17.31 -7.65 -6.34
N PRO A 152 -17.73 -8.87 -6.77
CA PRO A 152 -17.43 -10.08 -6.02
C PRO A 152 -15.92 -10.20 -5.76
N LEU A 153 -15.50 -10.66 -4.58
CA LEU A 153 -14.06 -10.85 -4.31
C LEU A 153 -13.40 -11.77 -5.34
N GLN A 154 -14.10 -12.79 -5.82
CA GLN A 154 -13.62 -13.66 -6.90
C GLN A 154 -13.33 -12.88 -8.20
N GLU A 155 -14.16 -11.89 -8.54
CA GLU A 155 -13.92 -11.05 -9.71
C GLU A 155 -12.68 -10.14 -9.52
N ALA A 156 -12.50 -9.58 -8.33
CA ALA A 156 -11.28 -8.83 -8.00
C ALA A 156 -10.02 -9.72 -8.13
N VAL A 157 -10.10 -10.98 -7.69
CA VAL A 157 -9.02 -11.97 -7.90
C VAL A 157 -8.76 -12.20 -9.38
N ARG A 158 -9.81 -12.39 -10.21
CA ARG A 158 -9.67 -12.54 -11.66
C ARG A 158 -9.00 -11.32 -12.28
N MET A 159 -9.41 -10.11 -11.88
CA MET A 159 -8.83 -8.85 -12.35
C MET A 159 -7.33 -8.75 -12.01
N ALA A 160 -6.93 -9.14 -10.80
CA ALA A 160 -5.53 -9.17 -10.38
C ALA A 160 -4.72 -10.21 -11.18
N LEU A 161 -5.25 -11.43 -11.37
CA LEU A 161 -4.57 -12.48 -12.13
C LEU A 161 -4.43 -12.16 -13.62
N ASN A 162 -5.34 -11.38 -14.19
CA ASN A 162 -5.32 -10.97 -15.60
C ASN A 162 -4.61 -9.62 -15.84
N ASN A 163 -3.94 -9.05 -14.83
CA ASN A 163 -3.27 -7.75 -14.89
C ASN A 163 -4.19 -6.56 -15.24
N GLU A 164 -5.49 -6.67 -14.93
CA GLU A 164 -6.43 -5.55 -14.97
C GLU A 164 -6.28 -4.68 -13.72
N ILE A 165 -5.72 -5.24 -12.66
CA ILE A 165 -5.25 -4.58 -11.45
C ILE A 165 -3.74 -4.81 -11.36
N THR A 166 -2.96 -3.74 -11.28
CA THR A 166 -1.48 -3.79 -11.33
C THR A 166 -0.80 -3.19 -10.10
N ASP A 167 -1.54 -2.48 -9.24
CA ASP A 167 -1.00 -1.98 -7.99
C ASP A 167 -0.57 -3.12 -7.05
N ALA A 168 0.67 -3.08 -6.57
CA ALA A 168 1.28 -4.18 -5.82
C ALA A 168 0.59 -4.44 -4.47
N ILE A 169 0.15 -3.40 -3.77
CA ILE A 169 -0.54 -3.51 -2.48
C ILE A 169 -1.92 -4.12 -2.69
N THR A 170 -2.63 -3.65 -3.71
CA THR A 170 -3.95 -4.15 -4.12
C THR A 170 -3.89 -5.62 -4.51
N VAL A 171 -2.97 -6.00 -5.40
CA VAL A 171 -2.79 -7.40 -5.84
C VAL A 171 -2.49 -8.31 -4.65
N ALA A 172 -1.50 -7.94 -3.81
CA ALA A 172 -1.14 -8.73 -2.64
C ALA A 172 -2.30 -8.84 -1.64
N GLY A 173 -3.03 -7.74 -1.40
CA GLY A 173 -4.16 -7.66 -0.50
C GLY A 173 -5.32 -8.56 -0.95
N ILE A 174 -5.74 -8.42 -2.22
CA ILE A 174 -6.85 -9.21 -2.81
C ILE A 174 -6.53 -10.71 -2.75
N LEU A 175 -5.35 -11.12 -3.21
CA LEU A 175 -4.97 -12.54 -3.24
C LEU A 175 -4.89 -13.13 -1.84
N LYS A 176 -4.37 -12.38 -0.87
CA LYS A 176 -4.27 -12.83 0.51
C LYS A 176 -5.63 -12.87 1.21
N ALA A 177 -6.50 -11.89 0.99
CA ALA A 177 -7.87 -11.90 1.49
C ALA A 177 -8.66 -13.09 0.93
N ALA A 178 -8.56 -13.33 -0.39
CA ALA A 178 -9.21 -14.47 -1.04
C ALA A 178 -8.76 -15.80 -0.44
N PHE A 179 -7.46 -15.97 -0.21
CA PHE A 179 -6.92 -17.17 0.44
C PHE A 179 -7.47 -17.37 1.86
N ILE A 180 -7.49 -16.29 2.67
CA ILE A 180 -8.00 -16.33 4.06
C ILE A 180 -9.48 -16.67 4.10
N LEU A 181 -10.28 -16.12 3.17
CA LEU A 181 -11.73 -16.31 3.09
C LEU A 181 -12.15 -17.56 2.31
N GLY A 182 -11.18 -18.34 1.77
CA GLY A 182 -11.46 -19.56 1.01
C GLY A 182 -12.10 -19.34 -0.36
N VAL A 183 -11.96 -18.15 -0.93
CA VAL A 183 -12.42 -17.81 -2.28
C VAL A 183 -11.41 -18.36 -3.30
N LYS A 184 -11.93 -19.03 -4.34
CA LYS A 184 -11.13 -19.68 -5.39
C LYS A 184 -11.29 -19.00 -6.73
#